data_c27bdbd1b2bca389f32afb250a454412
#
_entry.id   c27bdbd1b2bca389f32afb250a454412
#
_cell.length_a   1.000
_cell.length_b   1.000
_cell.length_c   1.000
_cell.angle_alpha   90.00
_cell.angle_beta   90.00
_cell.angle_gamma   90.00
#
_symmetry.space_group_name_H-M   'P 1'
#
loop_
_entity.id
_entity.type
_entity.pdbx_description
1 polymer ?
#
loop_
_entity_poly.entity_id
_entity_poly.type
_entity_poly.pdbx_seq_one_letter_code
_entity_poly.pdbx_strand_id
1 'polypeptide(L)'
;RSTLFPYTTLFRSLDFTGFAQKFGPVLSFLRLAAKPDALHQVRIDQGAADALIGCDLVVSSSAKASGTYRKGMRAAVNTAEMPTGDVVRFRDADLASPVRLRAIERVIGSGNLTTLNANALAERLLGDSVYANIMMLGFAWQQGLVPVSLEALTRAIELNGVAIERNKQAFAWGRLAFVDPDFLPKAEDTAAKEQETLDQVITRRTDFLRDYQNAAYASRYRAAVDRVRHAEAALGGDRNEG
;
A
#
# COMPACT_ATOMS: atom_id res chain seq x y z
N ARG A 1 -8.01 8.76 19.18
CA ARG A 1 -9.01 9.34 20.13
C ARG A 1 -9.74 10.44 19.39
N SER A 2 -10.83 10.12 18.73
CA SER A 2 -11.68 11.09 18.07
C SER A 2 -12.77 11.52 19.04
N THR A 3 -12.57 12.66 19.66
CA THR A 3 -13.57 13.40 20.41
C THR A 3 -14.21 14.51 19.57
N LEU A 4 -14.15 14.39 18.25
CA LEU A 4 -14.68 15.41 17.35
C LEU A 4 -16.13 15.13 17.03
N PHE A 5 -17.10 15.36 17.65
CA PHE A 5 -18.55 15.30 17.39
C PHE A 5 -19.32 14.30 18.26
N PRO A 6 -19.54 14.61 19.55
CA PRO A 6 -20.34 13.73 20.40
C PRO A 6 -21.82 13.70 20.08
N TYR A 7 -22.38 14.66 19.33
CA TYR A 7 -23.84 14.85 19.26
C TYR A 7 -24.46 15.03 17.86
N THR A 8 -23.66 15.14 16.83
CA THR A 8 -24.18 15.35 15.46
C THR A 8 -23.48 14.46 14.43
N THR A 9 -23.04 13.27 14.84
CA THR A 9 -22.24 12.42 13.95
C THR A 9 -23.12 11.75 12.92
N LEU A 10 -22.92 12.17 11.69
CA LEU A 10 -23.40 11.47 10.50
C LEU A 10 -22.53 10.27 10.14
N PHE A 11 -21.59 9.86 11.00
CA PHE A 11 -20.76 8.70 10.80
C PHE A 11 -20.47 7.95 12.11
N ARG A 12 -20.16 6.66 11.98
CA ARG A 12 -19.59 5.80 13.02
C ARG A 12 -18.40 5.06 12.45
N SER A 13 -17.34 4.97 13.21
CA SER A 13 -16.16 4.18 12.84
C SER A 13 -15.82 3.17 13.94
N LEU A 14 -15.31 2.02 13.52
CA LEU A 14 -14.77 0.97 14.38
C LEU A 14 -13.55 0.38 13.72
N ASP A 15 -12.41 0.54 14.36
CA ASP A 15 -11.16 -0.03 13.92
C ASP A 15 -10.91 -1.35 14.64
N PHE A 16 -10.76 -2.42 13.88
CA PHE A 16 -10.20 -3.65 14.38
C PHE A 16 -8.69 -3.63 14.16
N THR A 17 -8.00 -3.04 15.10
CA THR A 17 -6.60 -3.37 15.29
C THR A 17 -6.59 -4.67 16.06
N GLY A 18 -6.00 -5.73 15.51
CA GLY A 18 -5.64 -6.89 16.34
C GLY A 18 -4.81 -6.39 17.52
N PHE A 19 -4.62 -7.19 18.56
CA PHE A 19 -3.59 -6.93 19.60
C PHE A 19 -2.19 -6.93 18.97
N ALA A 20 -2.12 -6.36 17.78
CA ALA A 20 -1.03 -6.47 16.86
C ALA A 20 0.02 -5.47 17.27
N GLN A 21 1.18 -6.01 17.44
CA GLN A 21 2.44 -5.35 17.23
C GLN A 21 2.37 -4.45 15.97
N LYS A 22 3.22 -3.46 15.85
CA LYS A 22 3.41 -2.69 14.61
C LYS A 22 3.38 -3.63 13.41
N PHE A 23 2.66 -3.24 12.34
CA PHE A 23 2.44 -4.01 11.11
C PHE A 23 1.40 -5.14 11.16
N GLY A 24 0.55 -5.20 12.18
CA GLY A 24 -0.60 -6.09 12.17
C GLY A 24 -1.70 -5.66 11.20
N PRO A 25 -2.57 -6.60 10.77
CA PRO A 25 -3.69 -6.28 9.88
C PRO A 25 -4.66 -5.32 10.54
N VAL A 26 -5.06 -4.27 9.81
CA VAL A 26 -6.07 -3.30 10.26
C VAL A 26 -7.30 -3.42 9.37
N LEU A 27 -8.46 -3.56 9.97
CA LEU A 27 -9.74 -3.51 9.29
C LEU A 27 -10.62 -2.47 9.98
N SER A 28 -10.97 -1.41 9.25
CA SER A 28 -11.81 -0.33 9.74
C SER A 28 -13.21 -0.43 9.16
N PHE A 29 -14.22 -0.32 9.99
CA PHE A 29 -15.61 -0.18 9.57
C PHE A 29 -16.02 1.27 9.67
N LEU A 30 -16.52 1.83 8.58
CA LEU A 30 -17.02 3.19 8.49
C LEU A 30 -18.46 3.17 8.02
N ARG A 31 -19.37 3.73 8.82
CA ARG A 31 -20.76 3.93 8.45
C ARG A 31 -21.06 5.41 8.31
N LEU A 32 -21.67 5.76 7.21
CA LEU A 32 -22.11 7.10 6.89
C LEU A 32 -23.61 7.09 6.64
N ALA A 33 -24.33 8.05 7.17
CA ALA A 33 -25.78 8.18 6.95
C ALA A 33 -26.18 9.65 6.88
N ALA A 34 -27.25 9.93 6.15
CA ALA A 34 -27.82 11.28 6.04
C ALA A 34 -28.49 11.75 7.34
N LYS A 35 -28.88 10.81 8.21
CA LYS A 35 -29.53 11.13 9.50
C LYS A 35 -28.85 10.32 10.61
N PRO A 36 -28.66 10.92 11.81
CA PRO A 36 -28.06 10.22 12.95
C PRO A 36 -28.82 8.95 13.37
N ASP A 37 -30.14 8.98 13.28
CA ASP A 37 -31.03 7.88 13.68
C ASP A 37 -30.87 6.62 12.81
N ALA A 38 -30.24 6.72 11.64
CA ALA A 38 -29.92 5.59 10.79
C ALA A 38 -28.62 4.87 11.20
N LEU A 39 -27.89 5.38 12.20
CA LEU A 39 -26.61 4.83 12.67
C LEU A 39 -26.77 4.11 14.01
N HIS A 40 -27.36 2.91 13.98
CA HIS A 40 -27.64 2.15 15.20
C HIS A 40 -26.44 1.36 15.73
N GLN A 41 -25.47 1.07 14.89
CA GLN A 41 -24.30 0.27 15.24
C GLN A 41 -23.05 0.71 14.48
N VAL A 42 -21.90 0.36 15.00
CA VAL A 42 -20.60 0.71 14.42
C VAL A 42 -20.11 -0.36 13.46
N ARG A 43 -20.31 -1.62 13.83
CA ARG A 43 -19.89 -2.77 13.02
C ARG A 43 -20.75 -2.91 11.77
N ILE A 44 -20.11 -3.28 10.66
CA ILE A 44 -20.80 -3.72 9.45
C ILE A 44 -21.11 -5.21 9.60
N ASP A 45 -22.36 -5.56 9.44
CA ASP A 45 -22.83 -6.95 9.55
C ASP A 45 -22.39 -7.81 8.35
N GLN A 46 -22.59 -9.10 8.49
CA GLN A 46 -22.32 -10.04 7.42
C GLN A 46 -23.16 -9.68 6.17
N GLY A 47 -22.50 -9.57 5.03
CA GLY A 47 -23.14 -9.24 3.77
C GLY A 47 -23.74 -7.83 3.70
N ALA A 48 -23.30 -6.87 4.52
CA ALA A 48 -23.89 -5.53 4.63
C ALA A 48 -22.96 -4.39 4.18
N ALA A 49 -21.78 -4.70 3.66
CA ALA A 49 -20.88 -3.66 3.15
C ALA A 49 -21.36 -3.13 1.78
N ASP A 50 -21.32 -1.82 1.62
CA ASP A 50 -21.63 -1.13 0.35
C ASP A 50 -20.40 -0.92 -0.52
N ALA A 51 -19.25 -0.71 0.11
CA ALA A 51 -17.99 -0.47 -0.57
C ALA A 51 -16.80 -1.04 0.22
N LEU A 52 -15.72 -1.37 -0.50
CA LEU A 52 -14.41 -1.69 0.07
C LEU A 52 -13.36 -0.74 -0.51
N ILE A 53 -12.53 -0.20 0.37
CA ILE A 53 -11.26 0.42 0.00
C ILE A 53 -10.16 -0.44 0.62
N GLY A 54 -9.56 -1.29 -0.18
CA GLY A 54 -8.54 -2.24 0.25
C GLY A 54 -7.14 -1.71 0.00
N CYS A 55 -6.49 -1.17 1.02
CA CYS A 55 -5.08 -0.76 0.93
C CYS A 55 -4.10 -1.93 1.01
N ASP A 56 -4.56 -3.08 1.49
CA ASP A 56 -3.81 -4.33 1.61
C ASP A 56 -4.68 -5.49 1.10
N LEU A 57 -4.17 -6.23 0.11
CA LEU A 57 -4.90 -7.32 -0.53
C LEU A 57 -5.10 -8.52 0.42
N VAL A 58 -4.11 -8.81 1.27
CA VAL A 58 -4.18 -9.94 2.22
C VAL A 58 -5.29 -9.68 3.24
N VAL A 59 -5.33 -8.47 3.79
CA VAL A 59 -6.39 -8.06 4.73
C VAL A 59 -7.74 -8.03 4.04
N SER A 60 -7.82 -7.47 2.84
CA SER A 60 -9.05 -7.37 2.04
C SER A 60 -9.64 -8.74 1.69
N SER A 61 -8.80 -9.76 1.48
CA SER A 61 -9.23 -11.13 1.18
C SER A 61 -9.45 -12.01 2.42
N SER A 62 -9.21 -11.48 3.62
CA SER A 62 -9.37 -12.25 4.87
C SER A 62 -10.84 -12.63 5.10
N ALA A 63 -11.07 -13.74 5.80
CA ALA A 63 -12.42 -14.20 6.15
C ALA A 63 -13.23 -13.14 6.92
N LYS A 64 -12.56 -12.33 7.74
CA LYS A 64 -13.17 -11.27 8.52
C LYS A 64 -13.68 -10.11 7.64
N ALA A 65 -12.91 -9.72 6.63
CA ALA A 65 -13.30 -8.69 5.69
C ALA A 65 -14.35 -9.24 4.71
N SER A 66 -14.06 -10.37 4.08
CA SER A 66 -14.94 -10.98 3.05
C SER A 66 -16.31 -11.39 3.58
N GLY A 67 -16.43 -11.70 4.87
CA GLY A 67 -17.71 -11.96 5.52
C GLY A 67 -18.68 -10.78 5.49
N THR A 68 -18.19 -9.54 5.33
CA THR A 68 -19.06 -8.36 5.21
C THR A 68 -19.49 -8.06 3.78
N TYR A 69 -18.88 -8.71 2.78
CA TYR A 69 -19.13 -8.43 1.38
C TYR A 69 -20.48 -8.97 0.91
N ARG A 70 -21.08 -8.27 -0.03
CA ARG A 70 -22.33 -8.68 -0.68
C ARG A 70 -22.21 -8.56 -2.20
N LYS A 71 -23.05 -9.29 -2.89
CA LYS A 71 -23.17 -9.18 -4.34
C LYS A 71 -23.57 -7.76 -4.75
N GLY A 72 -22.89 -7.22 -5.73
CA GLY A 72 -23.14 -5.87 -6.25
C GLY A 72 -22.45 -4.74 -5.48
N MET A 73 -21.76 -5.00 -4.35
CA MET A 73 -20.91 -3.97 -3.75
C MET A 73 -19.72 -3.69 -4.66
N ARG A 74 -19.15 -2.49 -4.58
CA ARG A 74 -17.98 -2.12 -5.34
C ARG A 74 -16.73 -2.09 -4.48
N ALA A 75 -15.60 -2.48 -5.07
CA ALA A 75 -14.32 -2.55 -4.38
C ALA A 75 -13.20 -1.90 -5.20
N ALA A 76 -12.40 -1.09 -4.51
CA ALA A 76 -11.13 -0.56 -4.99
C ALA A 76 -10.00 -1.17 -4.16
N VAL A 77 -9.11 -1.95 -4.78
CA VAL A 77 -8.10 -2.74 -4.05
C VAL A 77 -6.70 -2.46 -4.58
N ASN A 78 -5.78 -2.20 -3.66
CA ASN A 78 -4.36 -2.10 -3.94
C ASN A 78 -3.78 -3.49 -4.19
N THR A 79 -3.09 -3.65 -5.30
CA THR A 79 -2.46 -4.93 -5.69
C THR A 79 -1.01 -5.04 -5.26
N ALA A 80 -0.46 -4.04 -4.58
CA ALA A 80 0.89 -4.12 -4.07
C ALA A 80 1.03 -5.32 -3.10
N GLU A 81 2.03 -6.15 -3.34
CA GLU A 81 2.34 -7.27 -2.48
C GLU A 81 3.14 -6.79 -1.28
N MET A 82 2.53 -6.90 -0.11
CA MET A 82 3.18 -6.57 1.16
C MET A 82 3.70 -7.87 1.79
N PRO A 83 5.00 -7.96 2.11
CA PRO A 83 5.55 -9.13 2.77
C PRO A 83 4.82 -9.41 4.09
N THR A 84 4.25 -10.60 4.21
CA THR A 84 3.63 -11.08 5.46
C THR A 84 4.65 -11.81 6.31
N GLY A 85 4.31 -12.11 7.58
CA GLY A 85 5.15 -12.93 8.44
C GLY A 85 5.46 -14.32 7.86
N ASP A 86 4.63 -14.82 6.95
CA ASP A 86 4.85 -16.09 6.28
C ASP A 86 5.99 -15.99 5.26
N VAL A 87 6.14 -14.87 4.56
CA VAL A 87 7.28 -14.62 3.65
C VAL A 87 8.61 -14.56 4.41
N VAL A 88 8.59 -14.11 5.68
CA VAL A 88 9.78 -14.13 6.53
C VAL A 88 10.17 -15.56 6.91
N ARG A 89 9.19 -16.46 7.09
CA ARG A 89 9.41 -17.87 7.44
C ARG A 89 9.71 -18.74 6.22
N PHE A 90 9.09 -18.43 5.10
CA PHE A 90 9.17 -19.16 3.84
C PHE A 90 9.50 -18.17 2.73
N ARG A 91 10.75 -18.12 2.32
CA ARG A 91 11.25 -17.15 1.30
C ARG A 91 10.47 -17.18 -0.01
N ASP A 92 9.97 -18.36 -0.39
CA ASP A 92 9.25 -18.62 -1.63
C ASP A 92 7.72 -18.64 -1.42
N ALA A 93 7.22 -18.05 -0.32
CA ALA A 93 5.79 -17.99 -0.06
C ALA A 93 5.09 -17.14 -1.11
N ASP A 94 4.29 -17.79 -1.96
CA ASP A 94 3.41 -17.11 -2.90
C ASP A 94 2.26 -16.45 -2.12
N LEU A 95 2.13 -15.13 -2.26
CA LEU A 95 1.02 -14.38 -1.67
C LEU A 95 -0.32 -14.67 -2.36
N ALA A 96 -0.29 -15.42 -3.45
CA ALA A 96 -1.46 -15.86 -4.21
C ALA A 96 -2.39 -14.68 -4.62
N SER A 97 -1.80 -13.54 -4.96
CA SER A 97 -2.53 -12.31 -5.27
C SER A 97 -3.64 -12.50 -6.32
N PRO A 98 -3.43 -13.24 -7.44
CA PRO A 98 -4.50 -13.51 -8.39
C PRO A 98 -5.65 -14.33 -7.80
N VAL A 99 -5.36 -15.27 -6.90
CA VAL A 99 -6.38 -16.11 -6.24
C VAL A 99 -7.21 -15.25 -5.28
N ARG A 100 -6.55 -14.35 -4.55
CA ARG A 100 -7.21 -13.41 -3.61
C ARG A 100 -8.14 -12.44 -4.32
N LEU A 101 -7.71 -11.86 -5.44
CA LEU A 101 -8.54 -10.98 -6.25
C LEU A 101 -9.76 -11.73 -6.80
N ARG A 102 -9.57 -12.93 -7.36
CA ARG A 102 -10.68 -13.76 -7.82
C ARG A 102 -11.65 -14.16 -6.70
N ALA A 103 -11.14 -14.36 -5.47
CA ALA A 103 -11.99 -14.67 -4.32
C ALA A 103 -12.90 -13.48 -3.96
N ILE A 104 -12.36 -12.26 -3.97
CA ILE A 104 -13.15 -11.03 -3.77
C ILE A 104 -14.19 -10.90 -4.88
N GLU A 105 -13.77 -10.97 -6.14
CA GLU A 105 -14.64 -10.79 -7.31
C GLU A 105 -15.78 -11.83 -7.35
N ARG A 106 -15.53 -13.06 -6.93
CA ARG A 106 -16.56 -14.11 -6.85
C ARG A 106 -17.69 -13.72 -5.91
N VAL A 107 -17.38 -13.04 -4.80
CA VAL A 107 -18.40 -12.64 -3.83
C VAL A 107 -19.16 -11.41 -4.30
N ILE A 108 -18.43 -10.38 -4.77
CA ILE A 108 -19.05 -9.09 -5.11
C ILE A 108 -19.64 -9.07 -6.52
N GLY A 109 -19.21 -9.97 -7.38
CA GLY A 109 -19.63 -10.07 -8.78
C GLY A 109 -18.64 -9.42 -9.74
N SER A 110 -18.61 -9.98 -10.96
CA SER A 110 -17.73 -9.51 -12.03
C SER A 110 -17.98 -8.04 -12.38
N GLY A 111 -16.90 -7.30 -12.62
CA GLY A 111 -16.94 -5.87 -12.97
C GLY A 111 -17.13 -4.90 -11.78
N ASN A 112 -17.28 -5.42 -10.56
CA ASN A 112 -17.37 -4.59 -9.35
C ASN A 112 -16.03 -4.38 -8.63
N LEU A 113 -14.97 -5.06 -9.05
CA LEU A 113 -13.63 -4.94 -8.53
C LEU A 113 -12.77 -4.05 -9.46
N THR A 114 -12.17 -3.03 -8.90
CA THR A 114 -11.14 -2.23 -9.57
C THR A 114 -9.85 -2.32 -8.79
N THR A 115 -8.74 -2.31 -9.47
CA THR A 115 -7.42 -2.51 -8.86
C THR A 115 -6.44 -1.44 -9.28
N LEU A 116 -5.49 -1.14 -8.41
CA LEU A 116 -4.38 -0.23 -8.63
C LEU A 116 -3.15 -0.73 -7.86
N ASN A 117 -1.98 -0.74 -8.46
CA ASN A 117 -0.74 -0.87 -7.71
C ASN A 117 -0.31 0.52 -7.19
N ALA A 118 -0.93 0.93 -6.09
CA ALA A 118 -0.74 2.25 -5.52
C ALA A 118 0.67 2.46 -4.94
N ASN A 119 1.32 1.40 -4.45
CA ASN A 119 2.69 1.50 -3.92
C ASN A 119 3.67 1.83 -5.04
N ALA A 120 3.69 1.04 -6.10
CA ALA A 120 4.58 1.28 -7.24
C ALA A 120 4.33 2.66 -7.87
N LEU A 121 3.08 3.08 -7.97
CA LEU A 121 2.73 4.38 -8.50
C LEU A 121 3.16 5.52 -7.58
N ALA A 122 2.98 5.39 -6.26
CA ALA A 122 3.40 6.38 -5.28
C ALA A 122 4.93 6.52 -5.23
N GLU A 123 5.66 5.42 -5.23
CA GLU A 123 7.13 5.44 -5.30
C GLU A 123 7.62 6.15 -6.55
N ARG A 124 7.01 5.86 -7.68
CA ARG A 124 7.41 6.43 -8.97
C ARG A 124 7.11 7.93 -9.08
N LEU A 125 5.92 8.36 -8.68
CA LEU A 125 5.46 9.74 -8.86
C LEU A 125 5.82 10.67 -7.70
N LEU A 126 5.93 10.12 -6.50
CA LEU A 126 6.13 10.88 -5.27
C LEU A 126 7.39 10.47 -4.50
N GLY A 127 8.08 9.42 -4.93
CA GLY A 127 9.33 8.95 -4.35
C GLY A 127 9.19 8.09 -3.08
N ASP A 128 7.95 7.81 -2.63
CA ASP A 128 7.73 7.02 -1.41
C ASP A 128 6.34 6.34 -1.44
N SER A 129 6.30 5.05 -1.09
CA SER A 129 5.07 4.28 -0.97
C SER A 129 4.17 4.69 0.20
N VAL A 130 4.65 5.52 1.14
CA VAL A 130 3.84 6.04 2.27
C VAL A 130 2.57 6.76 1.79
N TYR A 131 2.58 7.29 0.58
CA TYR A 131 1.45 7.98 -0.03
C TYR A 131 0.40 7.05 -0.68
N ALA A 132 0.65 5.74 -0.72
CA ALA A 132 -0.22 4.77 -1.40
C ALA A 132 -1.66 4.77 -0.84
N ASN A 133 -1.84 4.91 0.47
CA ASN A 133 -3.17 4.92 1.09
C ASN A 133 -4.01 6.14 0.69
N ILE A 134 -3.40 7.32 0.61
CA ILE A 134 -4.08 8.54 0.15
C ILE A 134 -4.36 8.45 -1.36
N MET A 135 -3.47 7.85 -2.12
CA MET A 135 -3.69 7.57 -3.54
C MET A 135 -4.87 6.62 -3.76
N MET A 136 -4.96 5.52 -2.96
CA MET A 136 -6.12 4.62 -2.96
C MET A 136 -7.42 5.33 -2.57
N LEU A 137 -7.36 6.27 -1.63
CA LEU A 137 -8.52 7.09 -1.28
C LEU A 137 -8.98 7.93 -2.48
N GLY A 138 -8.06 8.57 -3.21
CA GLY A 138 -8.38 9.32 -4.43
C GLY A 138 -8.98 8.45 -5.53
N PHE A 139 -8.41 7.26 -5.75
CA PHE A 139 -8.89 6.26 -6.69
C PHE A 139 -10.31 5.79 -6.36
N ALA A 140 -10.58 5.47 -5.12
CA ALA A 140 -11.90 5.06 -4.64
C ALA A 140 -12.92 6.22 -4.66
N TRP A 141 -12.51 7.42 -4.31
CA TRP A 141 -13.36 8.60 -4.34
C TRP A 141 -13.83 8.92 -5.76
N GLN A 142 -12.94 8.85 -6.73
CA GLN A 142 -13.28 9.11 -8.13
C GLN A 142 -14.31 8.11 -8.67
N GLN A 143 -14.34 6.91 -8.11
CA GLN A 143 -15.36 5.90 -8.42
C GLN A 143 -16.70 6.15 -7.71
N GLY A 144 -16.77 7.15 -6.81
CA GLY A 144 -17.96 7.42 -6.01
C GLY A 144 -18.16 6.45 -4.84
N LEU A 145 -17.08 5.82 -4.33
CA LEU A 145 -17.16 4.94 -3.17
C LEU A 145 -17.13 5.71 -1.84
N VAL A 146 -16.76 6.98 -1.88
CA VAL A 146 -16.65 7.85 -0.70
C VAL A 146 -17.61 9.01 -0.85
N PRO A 147 -18.74 9.02 -0.10
CA PRO A 147 -19.77 10.04 -0.23
C PRO A 147 -19.43 11.32 0.56
N VAL A 148 -18.24 11.87 0.30
CA VAL A 148 -17.72 13.11 0.91
C VAL A 148 -17.27 14.03 -0.22
N SER A 149 -17.49 15.34 -0.09
CA SER A 149 -17.08 16.29 -1.13
C SER A 149 -15.57 16.40 -1.25
N LEU A 150 -15.10 16.77 -2.44
CA LEU A 150 -13.68 17.00 -2.71
C LEU A 150 -13.10 18.08 -1.77
N GLU A 151 -13.85 19.14 -1.55
CA GLU A 151 -13.47 20.24 -0.67
C GLU A 151 -13.27 19.74 0.77
N ALA A 152 -14.20 18.93 1.29
CA ALA A 152 -14.10 18.38 2.64
C ALA A 152 -12.89 17.45 2.80
N LEU A 153 -12.58 16.62 1.81
CA LEU A 153 -11.40 15.74 1.82
C LEU A 153 -10.11 16.55 1.73
N THR A 154 -10.07 17.56 0.85
CA THR A 154 -8.91 18.45 0.74
C THR A 154 -8.67 19.18 2.06
N ARG A 155 -9.75 19.68 2.67
CA ARG A 155 -9.67 20.34 3.97
C ARG A 155 -9.22 19.40 5.08
N ALA A 156 -9.65 18.15 5.06
CA ALA A 156 -9.18 17.13 6.01
C ALA A 156 -7.67 16.86 5.89
N ILE A 157 -7.14 16.79 4.66
CA ILE A 157 -5.71 16.66 4.40
C ILE A 157 -4.94 17.87 4.97
N GLU A 158 -5.46 19.09 4.78
CA GLU A 158 -4.86 20.30 5.33
C GLU A 158 -4.84 20.30 6.86
N LEU A 159 -5.95 19.94 7.48
CA LEU A 159 -6.09 19.88 8.95
C LEU A 159 -5.19 18.81 9.58
N ASN A 160 -4.90 17.73 8.85
CA ASN A 160 -3.96 16.72 9.32
C ASN A 160 -2.52 17.25 9.44
N GLY A 161 -2.15 18.28 8.68
CA GLY A 161 -0.91 19.02 8.84
C GLY A 161 0.36 18.29 8.41
N VAL A 162 0.28 17.04 7.97
CA VAL A 162 1.46 16.22 7.58
C VAL A 162 1.57 16.16 6.07
N ALA A 163 2.72 16.57 5.53
CA ALA A 163 3.05 16.51 4.10
C ALA A 163 1.88 16.93 3.17
N ILE A 164 1.23 18.04 3.49
CA ILE A 164 -0.06 18.47 2.91
C ILE A 164 -0.04 18.41 1.38
N GLU A 165 0.94 19.06 0.74
CA GLU A 165 1.00 19.14 -0.72
C GLU A 165 1.24 17.77 -1.38
N ARG A 166 2.08 16.92 -0.77
CA ARG A 166 2.32 15.56 -1.24
C ARG A 166 1.07 14.69 -1.11
N ASN A 167 0.34 14.82 -0.03
CA ASN A 167 -0.92 14.09 0.16
C ASN A 167 -2.02 14.56 -0.82
N LYS A 168 -2.11 15.87 -1.11
CA LYS A 168 -3.00 16.38 -2.16
C LYS A 168 -2.61 15.85 -3.54
N GLN A 169 -1.32 15.83 -3.85
CA GLN A 169 -0.81 15.24 -5.10
C GLN A 169 -1.13 13.75 -5.18
N ALA A 170 -0.89 12.98 -4.11
CA ALA A 170 -1.23 11.55 -4.07
C ALA A 170 -2.72 11.30 -4.32
N PHE A 171 -3.59 12.07 -3.68
CA PHE A 171 -5.02 11.99 -3.91
C PHE A 171 -5.39 12.31 -5.36
N ALA A 172 -4.81 13.36 -5.95
CA ALA A 172 -5.05 13.74 -7.34
C ALA A 172 -4.57 12.66 -8.32
N TRP A 173 -3.39 12.07 -8.09
CA TRP A 173 -2.88 10.95 -8.90
C TRP A 173 -3.77 9.72 -8.80
N GLY A 174 -4.30 9.40 -7.62
CA GLY A 174 -5.25 8.32 -7.46
C GLY A 174 -6.52 8.54 -8.27
N ARG A 175 -7.05 9.76 -8.30
CA ARG A 175 -8.21 10.13 -9.13
C ARG A 175 -7.92 9.96 -10.61
N LEU A 176 -6.77 10.45 -11.05
CA LEU A 176 -6.35 10.35 -12.45
C LEU A 176 -6.17 8.88 -12.87
N ALA A 177 -5.61 8.05 -11.99
CA ALA A 177 -5.44 6.62 -12.24
C ALA A 177 -6.75 5.89 -12.54
N PHE A 178 -7.88 6.37 -12.05
CA PHE A 178 -9.17 5.80 -12.36
C PHE A 178 -9.75 6.33 -13.68
N VAL A 179 -9.58 7.64 -13.96
CA VAL A 179 -10.17 8.30 -15.13
C VAL A 179 -9.41 7.99 -16.42
N ASP A 180 -8.09 7.99 -16.31
CA ASP A 180 -7.19 7.78 -17.44
C ASP A 180 -6.00 6.89 -17.02
N PRO A 181 -6.21 5.57 -16.94
CA PRO A 181 -5.15 4.64 -16.58
C PRO A 181 -4.00 4.61 -17.60
N ASP A 182 -4.24 5.00 -18.85
CA ASP A 182 -3.20 5.01 -19.90
C ASP A 182 -2.26 6.22 -19.79
N PHE A 183 -2.70 7.29 -19.13
CA PHE A 183 -1.85 8.45 -18.82
C PHE A 183 -0.77 8.12 -17.78
N LEU A 184 -1.01 7.09 -16.98
CA LEU A 184 -0.04 6.69 -15.99
C LEU A 184 1.22 6.12 -16.65
N PRO A 185 2.41 6.49 -16.15
CA PRO A 185 3.64 5.91 -16.62
C PRO A 185 3.55 4.38 -16.50
N LYS A 186 3.66 3.67 -17.60
CA LYS A 186 3.64 2.18 -17.58
C LYS A 186 4.88 1.65 -16.86
N ALA A 187 4.76 0.49 -16.22
CA ALA A 187 5.87 -0.13 -15.48
C ALA A 187 7.12 -0.37 -16.37
N GLU A 188 6.89 -0.52 -17.68
CA GLU A 188 7.92 -0.69 -18.70
C GLU A 188 8.71 0.61 -19.01
N ASP A 189 8.15 1.79 -18.71
CA ASP A 189 8.85 3.08 -18.86
C ASP A 189 9.80 3.39 -17.68
N THR A 190 9.90 2.54 -16.70
CA THR A 190 11.11 2.49 -15.90
C THR A 190 12.16 1.95 -16.86
N ALA A 191 12.89 2.88 -17.53
CA ALA A 191 14.13 2.56 -18.19
C ALA A 191 14.80 1.52 -17.30
N ALA A 192 15.06 0.34 -17.86
CA ALA A 192 15.74 -0.73 -17.16
C ALA A 192 16.82 -0.02 -16.36
N LYS A 193 16.69 0.03 -15.02
CA LYS A 193 17.81 0.51 -14.21
C LYS A 193 18.95 -0.31 -14.74
N GLU A 194 19.87 0.33 -15.47
CA GLU A 194 21.05 -0.35 -15.94
C GLU A 194 21.49 -1.16 -14.74
N GLN A 195 21.45 -2.48 -14.88
CA GLN A 195 21.77 -3.35 -13.75
C GLN A 195 23.19 -2.98 -13.38
N GLU A 196 23.32 -2.26 -12.28
CA GLU A 196 24.62 -1.87 -11.78
C GLU A 196 25.48 -3.13 -11.69
N THR A 197 26.64 -3.10 -12.26
CA THR A 197 27.60 -4.19 -12.07
C THR A 197 27.96 -4.28 -10.59
N LEU A 198 28.36 -5.45 -10.13
CA LEU A 198 28.80 -5.64 -8.73
C LEU A 198 29.86 -4.60 -8.32
N ASP A 199 30.78 -4.25 -9.21
CA ASP A 199 31.81 -3.24 -8.93
C ASP A 199 31.23 -1.83 -8.79
N GLN A 200 30.23 -1.48 -9.57
CA GLN A 200 29.51 -0.20 -9.42
C GLN A 200 28.78 -0.12 -8.09
N VAL A 201 28.10 -1.21 -7.71
CA VAL A 201 27.41 -1.29 -6.40
C VAL A 201 28.39 -1.15 -5.24
N ILE A 202 29.54 -1.86 -5.31
CA ILE A 202 30.58 -1.80 -4.27
C ILE A 202 31.16 -0.38 -4.17
N THR A 203 31.44 0.25 -5.30
CA THR A 203 31.97 1.62 -5.33
C THR A 203 30.97 2.60 -4.72
N ARG A 204 29.74 2.60 -5.17
CA ARG A 204 28.68 3.47 -4.64
C ARG A 204 28.48 3.28 -3.12
N ARG A 205 28.46 2.03 -2.65
CA ARG A 205 28.33 1.73 -1.21
C ARG A 205 29.57 2.18 -0.42
N THR A 206 30.76 2.05 -0.97
CA THR A 206 32.01 2.50 -0.33
C THR A 206 32.00 4.01 -0.16
N ASP A 207 31.60 4.76 -1.18
CA ASP A 207 31.50 6.21 -1.13
C ASP A 207 30.43 6.66 -0.14
N PHE A 208 29.24 6.04 -0.17
CA PHE A 208 28.19 6.29 0.81
C PHE A 208 28.66 6.07 2.26
N LEU A 209 29.39 4.98 2.53
CA LEU A 209 29.88 4.67 3.88
C LEU A 209 31.01 5.61 4.34
N ARG A 210 31.77 6.16 3.40
CA ARG A 210 32.75 7.21 3.70
C ARG A 210 32.06 8.48 4.17
N ASP A 211 30.99 8.89 3.47
CA ASP A 211 30.22 10.09 3.79
C ASP A 211 29.37 9.90 5.05
N TYR A 212 28.84 8.68 5.25
CA TYR A 212 28.03 8.35 6.43
C TYR A 212 28.81 8.43 7.73
N GLN A 213 30.05 7.93 7.76
CA GLN A 213 30.85 7.91 8.98
C GLN A 213 32.30 8.40 8.77
N ASN A 214 33.12 7.66 8.01
CA ASN A 214 34.49 8.02 7.68
C ASN A 214 35.17 7.01 6.74
N ALA A 215 36.37 7.33 6.28
CA ALA A 215 37.16 6.48 5.40
C ALA A 215 37.52 5.10 6.02
N ALA A 216 37.75 5.03 7.32
CA ALA A 216 38.08 3.79 8.01
C ALA A 216 36.89 2.81 7.99
N TYR A 217 35.66 3.31 8.12
CA TYR A 217 34.45 2.51 8.04
C TYR A 217 34.23 1.96 6.62
N ALA A 218 34.40 2.80 5.60
CA ALA A 218 34.35 2.40 4.20
C ALA A 218 35.41 1.33 3.86
N SER A 219 36.63 1.48 4.39
CA SER A 219 37.72 0.50 4.21
C SER A 219 37.40 -0.84 4.85
N ARG A 220 36.75 -0.88 6.02
CA ARG A 220 36.29 -2.15 6.64
C ARG A 220 35.27 -2.88 5.78
N TYR A 221 34.33 -2.15 5.19
CA TYR A 221 33.38 -2.72 4.25
C TYR A 221 34.09 -3.31 3.03
N ARG A 222 34.97 -2.53 2.40
CA ARG A 222 35.74 -3.00 1.23
C ARG A 222 36.53 -4.27 1.54
N ALA A 223 37.24 -4.31 2.66
CA ALA A 223 38.00 -5.49 3.08
C ALA A 223 37.11 -6.72 3.34
N ALA A 224 35.88 -6.51 3.83
CA ALA A 224 34.92 -7.62 3.98
C ALA A 224 34.47 -8.18 2.63
N VAL A 225 34.13 -7.31 1.68
CA VAL A 225 33.77 -7.72 0.31
C VAL A 225 34.91 -8.45 -0.38
N ASP A 226 36.14 -7.94 -0.29
CA ASP A 226 37.32 -8.57 -0.91
C ASP A 226 37.59 -9.97 -0.35
N ARG A 227 37.37 -10.19 0.95
CA ARG A 227 37.46 -11.54 1.56
C ARG A 227 36.43 -12.51 0.97
N VAL A 228 35.17 -12.06 0.81
CA VAL A 228 34.12 -12.89 0.21
C VAL A 228 34.49 -13.23 -1.23
N ARG A 229 34.86 -12.25 -2.04
CA ARG A 229 35.30 -12.46 -3.43
C ARG A 229 36.43 -13.48 -3.55
N HIS A 230 37.45 -13.41 -2.67
CA HIS A 230 38.53 -14.38 -2.66
C HIS A 230 38.06 -15.79 -2.31
N ALA A 231 37.13 -15.90 -1.36
CA ALA A 231 36.55 -17.18 -0.97
C ALA A 231 35.69 -17.78 -2.10
N GLU A 232 34.88 -16.98 -2.78
CA GLU A 232 34.05 -17.40 -3.92
C GLU A 232 34.92 -17.84 -5.11
N ALA A 233 35.97 -17.07 -5.42
CA ALA A 233 36.91 -17.46 -6.49
C ALA A 233 37.60 -18.80 -6.21
N ALA A 234 37.87 -19.14 -4.96
CA ALA A 234 38.44 -20.41 -4.56
C ALA A 234 37.48 -21.60 -4.71
N LEU A 235 36.17 -21.38 -4.71
CA LEU A 235 35.13 -22.39 -4.86
C LEU A 235 34.86 -22.77 -6.34
N GLY A 236 35.45 -22.06 -7.30
CA GLY A 236 35.36 -22.36 -8.72
C GLY A 236 33.93 -22.19 -9.27
N GLY A 237 33.52 -20.98 -9.51
CA GLY A 237 32.25 -20.67 -10.15
C GLY A 237 32.09 -19.16 -10.29
N ASP A 238 31.42 -18.75 -11.35
CA ASP A 238 31.07 -17.34 -11.61
C ASP A 238 29.76 -16.99 -10.87
N ARG A 239 29.78 -17.18 -9.55
CA ARG A 239 28.61 -16.88 -8.67
C ARG A 239 28.76 -15.47 -8.10
N ASN A 240 28.12 -14.52 -8.77
CA ASN A 240 28.03 -13.13 -8.32
C ASN A 240 26.69 -12.87 -7.56
N GLU A 241 26.21 -13.85 -6.82
CA GLU A 241 24.88 -13.82 -6.16
C GLU A 241 24.93 -13.37 -4.68
N GLY A 242 26.05 -12.87 -4.22
CA GLY A 242 26.27 -12.45 -2.83
C GLY A 242 25.94 -10.99 -2.56
#